data_06069ba5e6754d2d17390e9c6a406845
#
_entry.id   06069ba5e6754d2d17390e9c6a406845
#
_cell.length_a   1.000
_cell.length_b   1.000
_cell.length_c   1.000
_cell.angle_alpha   90.00
_cell.angle_beta   90.00
_cell.angle_gamma   90.00
#
_symmetry.space_group_name_H-M   'P 1'
#
loop_
_entity.id
_entity.type
_entity.pdbx_description
1 polymer ?
#
loop_
_entity_poly.entity_id
_entity_poly.type
_entity_poly.pdbx_seq_one_letter_code
_entity_poly.pdbx_strand_id
1 'polypeptide(L)'
;MIKKVFCSGIKRPGEIVSLILILFLICGSALAATITVQSGESIQEAIDQARSGDVIEVMSGTYQGTLDIKKEVALMGIDSGEGMPVIDAGSILGSVFMTANNSQISGFKIVNPNGDGIDVTSSHNMISNNTIEACGAAIYLMVSDKNKIVNNNATVRCQGVMGLLSSDGIMLAHSDENIIEGNTASGASMGIYLYYSHNNTILNNAALSNDHGIAIKGSRDNIIQENRAIGSKEEGIGLLNGCSGNTVTKNNVTGNSIGIYLRESNHNTIYLNDFIDNLQNALSSDSENIWHSPEQVSYSSAGKSYTGLLGNYWSDYEGNDSDGDGLGDASYSFEYDGQDDHPLMTPSSDLIKPKMTHKGMVID
;
A
#
# COMPACT_ATOMS: atom_id res chain seq x y z
N MET A 1 38.94 38.52 -77.80
CA MET A 1 38.41 39.53 -76.90
C MET A 1 37.71 38.78 -75.70
N ILE A 2 38.27 39.02 -74.59
CA ILE A 2 38.12 38.49 -73.25
C ILE A 2 36.70 38.55 -72.73
N LYS A 3 36.23 37.56 -71.95
CA LYS A 3 35.73 37.79 -70.60
C LYS A 3 35.59 36.48 -69.80
N LYS A 4 36.35 36.46 -68.72
CA LYS A 4 36.19 35.55 -67.56
C LYS A 4 34.78 35.62 -66.97
N VAL A 5 34.18 34.49 -66.57
CA VAL A 5 33.20 34.48 -65.49
C VAL A 5 33.69 33.50 -64.45
N PHE A 6 33.95 34.05 -63.25
CA PHE A 6 34.37 33.35 -62.05
C PHE A 6 33.24 32.45 -61.50
N CYS A 7 33.58 31.23 -61.21
CA CYS A 7 32.81 30.40 -60.32
C CYS A 7 33.05 30.84 -58.88
N SER A 8 32.05 31.25 -58.19
CA SER A 8 32.08 31.46 -56.72
C SER A 8 30.93 30.69 -56.06
N GLY A 9 31.26 29.86 -55.09
CA GLY A 9 30.25 29.22 -54.27
C GLY A 9 30.72 27.93 -53.60
N ILE A 10 31.87 27.99 -52.94
CA ILE A 10 32.18 26.98 -51.93
C ILE A 10 31.35 27.27 -50.71
N LYS A 11 30.28 26.52 -50.50
CA LYS A 11 29.51 26.56 -49.26
C LYS A 11 30.37 26.08 -48.11
N ARG A 12 30.47 26.89 -47.06
CA ARG A 12 31.28 26.64 -45.87
C ARG A 12 30.77 25.41 -45.12
N PRO A 13 31.62 24.55 -44.49
CA PRO A 13 31.23 23.36 -43.77
C PRO A 13 30.25 23.57 -42.57
N GLY A 14 30.09 24.82 -42.11
CA GLY A 14 29.25 25.19 -40.98
C GLY A 14 27.74 25.14 -41.26
N GLU A 15 27.29 25.30 -42.51
CA GLU A 15 25.85 25.30 -42.83
C GLU A 15 25.24 23.89 -42.88
N ILE A 16 26.04 22.88 -43.17
CA ILE A 16 25.61 21.48 -43.18
C ILE A 16 25.43 20.92 -41.75
N VAL A 17 26.28 21.36 -40.81
CA VAL A 17 26.19 21.00 -39.40
C VAL A 17 24.96 21.65 -38.75
N SER A 18 24.59 22.85 -39.14
CA SER A 18 23.39 23.53 -38.60
C SER A 18 22.08 22.87 -39.07
N LEU A 19 22.05 22.34 -40.32
CA LEU A 19 20.85 21.67 -40.85
C LEU A 19 20.66 20.27 -40.23
N ILE A 20 21.75 19.56 -39.90
CA ILE A 20 21.70 18.25 -39.21
C ILE A 20 21.29 18.42 -37.74
N LEU A 21 21.74 19.50 -37.06
CA LEU A 21 21.38 19.80 -35.67
C LEU A 21 19.90 20.18 -35.52
N ILE A 22 19.31 20.82 -36.54
CA ILE A 22 17.89 21.17 -36.53
C ILE A 22 17.00 19.95 -36.80
N LEU A 23 17.48 18.93 -37.53
CA LEU A 23 16.74 17.69 -37.74
C LEU A 23 16.73 16.76 -36.50
N PHE A 24 17.71 16.93 -35.60
CA PHE A 24 17.72 16.16 -34.33
C PHE A 24 16.89 16.84 -33.21
N LEU A 25 16.46 18.07 -33.37
CA LEU A 25 15.64 18.82 -32.41
C LEU A 25 14.11 18.69 -32.67
N ILE A 26 13.70 17.93 -33.69
CA ILE A 26 12.31 17.54 -33.93
C ILE A 26 12.13 16.04 -33.56
N CYS A 27 12.82 15.56 -32.57
CA CYS A 27 12.35 14.41 -31.81
C CYS A 27 11.37 14.96 -30.78
N GLY A 28 10.21 15.37 -31.28
CA GLY A 28 9.10 15.75 -30.44
C GLY A 28 8.83 14.59 -29.51
N SER A 29 8.81 14.83 -28.20
CA SER A 29 8.17 13.90 -27.27
C SER A 29 6.83 13.55 -27.88
N ALA A 30 6.65 12.33 -28.36
CA ALA A 30 5.36 11.85 -28.82
C ALA A 30 4.39 12.05 -27.65
N LEU A 31 3.37 12.86 -27.84
CA LEU A 31 2.32 12.99 -26.84
C LEU A 31 1.76 11.57 -26.62
N ALA A 32 1.53 11.23 -25.36
CA ALA A 32 0.88 9.98 -24.99
C ALA A 32 -0.44 9.86 -25.78
N ALA A 33 -0.62 8.75 -26.47
CA ALA A 33 -1.86 8.47 -27.19
C ALA A 33 -2.85 7.78 -26.26
N THR A 34 -4.14 7.98 -26.52
CA THR A 34 -5.19 7.20 -25.87
C THR A 34 -5.68 6.14 -26.83
N ILE A 35 -5.69 4.88 -26.40
CA ILE A 35 -6.23 3.73 -27.12
C ILE A 35 -7.48 3.30 -26.37
N THR A 36 -8.62 3.25 -27.06
CA THR A 36 -9.88 2.81 -26.44
C THR A 36 -10.15 1.36 -26.81
N VAL A 37 -10.44 0.52 -25.82
CA VAL A 37 -10.82 -0.90 -25.98
C VAL A 37 -12.31 -1.05 -25.68
N GLN A 38 -13.09 -1.46 -26.67
CA GLN A 38 -14.52 -1.70 -26.53
C GLN A 38 -14.81 -3.14 -26.08
N SER A 39 -16.02 -3.39 -25.57
CA SER A 39 -16.45 -4.75 -25.22
C SER A 39 -16.30 -5.71 -26.42
N GLY A 40 -15.66 -6.85 -26.19
CA GLY A 40 -15.36 -7.84 -27.22
C GLY A 40 -14.01 -7.65 -27.92
N GLU A 41 -13.30 -6.55 -27.69
CA GLU A 41 -11.91 -6.35 -28.14
C GLU A 41 -10.89 -6.89 -27.13
N SER A 42 -9.64 -7.02 -27.53
CA SER A 42 -8.56 -7.58 -26.71
C SER A 42 -7.77 -6.47 -26.00
N ILE A 43 -7.77 -6.48 -24.65
CA ILE A 43 -6.90 -5.59 -23.87
C ILE A 43 -5.43 -5.89 -24.17
N GLN A 44 -5.04 -7.20 -24.30
CA GLN A 44 -3.65 -7.55 -24.55
C GLN A 44 -3.17 -7.04 -25.90
N GLU A 45 -4.00 -7.09 -26.94
CA GLU A 45 -3.64 -6.53 -28.25
C GLU A 45 -3.41 -5.02 -28.17
N ALA A 46 -4.24 -4.30 -27.40
CA ALA A 46 -4.06 -2.87 -27.15
C ALA A 46 -2.74 -2.58 -26.43
N ILE A 47 -2.39 -3.38 -25.37
CA ILE A 47 -1.11 -3.28 -24.68
C ILE A 47 0.05 -3.55 -25.65
N ASP A 48 -0.06 -4.57 -26.52
CA ASP A 48 0.99 -4.93 -27.47
C ASP A 48 1.21 -3.86 -28.55
N GLN A 49 0.18 -3.13 -28.94
CA GLN A 49 0.24 -2.03 -29.91
C GLN A 49 0.67 -0.70 -29.30
N ALA A 50 0.42 -0.48 -27.99
CA ALA A 50 0.73 0.75 -27.30
C ALA A 50 2.23 1.07 -27.32
N ARG A 51 2.57 2.35 -27.27
CA ARG A 51 3.92 2.86 -27.01
C ARG A 51 4.08 3.15 -25.52
N SER A 52 5.33 3.23 -25.06
CA SER A 52 5.61 3.68 -23.69
C SER A 52 5.01 5.06 -23.44
N GLY A 53 4.26 5.17 -22.33
CA GLY A 53 3.55 6.37 -21.92
C GLY A 53 2.11 6.49 -22.42
N ASP A 54 1.64 5.57 -23.29
CA ASP A 54 0.26 5.60 -23.77
C ASP A 54 -0.75 5.24 -22.68
N VAL A 55 -1.98 5.74 -22.83
CA VAL A 55 -3.14 5.44 -22.00
C VAL A 55 -4.05 4.47 -22.75
N ILE A 56 -4.47 3.40 -22.07
CA ILE A 56 -5.42 2.42 -22.60
C ILE A 56 -6.70 2.50 -21.78
N GLU A 57 -7.76 3.03 -22.37
CA GLU A 57 -9.09 3.12 -21.77
C GLU A 57 -9.92 1.90 -22.15
N VAL A 58 -10.28 1.10 -21.14
CA VAL A 58 -11.06 -0.12 -21.33
C VAL A 58 -12.50 0.13 -20.88
N MET A 59 -13.44 0.03 -21.79
CA MET A 59 -14.86 0.26 -21.53
C MET A 59 -15.49 -0.92 -20.77
N SER A 60 -16.65 -0.71 -20.16
CA SER A 60 -17.43 -1.78 -19.51
C SER A 60 -17.54 -3.03 -20.38
N GLY A 61 -17.44 -4.20 -19.75
CA GLY A 61 -17.45 -5.49 -20.42
C GLY A 61 -16.68 -6.55 -19.63
N THR A 62 -16.74 -7.79 -20.09
CA THR A 62 -15.94 -8.89 -19.53
C THR A 62 -14.86 -9.31 -20.52
N TYR A 63 -13.63 -9.27 -20.09
CA TYR A 63 -12.42 -9.57 -20.86
C TYR A 63 -11.78 -10.82 -20.29
N GLN A 64 -11.70 -11.85 -21.11
CA GLN A 64 -11.20 -13.17 -20.71
C GLN A 64 -9.69 -13.29 -20.93
N GLY A 65 -9.02 -13.97 -20.00
CA GLY A 65 -7.61 -14.31 -20.09
C GLY A 65 -6.69 -13.43 -19.25
N THR A 66 -5.42 -13.75 -19.30
CA THR A 66 -4.36 -13.07 -18.54
C THR A 66 -3.82 -11.86 -19.31
N LEU A 67 -3.36 -10.85 -18.58
CA LEU A 67 -2.70 -9.66 -19.15
C LEU A 67 -1.23 -9.60 -18.71
N ASP A 68 -0.37 -9.24 -19.66
CA ASP A 68 1.05 -8.98 -19.41
C ASP A 68 1.38 -7.52 -19.76
N ILE A 69 1.56 -6.69 -18.72
CA ILE A 69 1.92 -5.28 -18.86
C ILE A 69 3.44 -5.17 -18.86
N LYS A 70 4.04 -5.35 -20.04
CA LYS A 70 5.49 -5.32 -20.26
C LYS A 70 6.02 -4.03 -20.89
N LYS A 71 5.20 -3.00 -20.88
CA LYS A 71 5.53 -1.63 -21.31
C LYS A 71 4.96 -0.63 -20.30
N GLU A 72 5.61 0.51 -20.15
CA GLU A 72 5.07 1.63 -19.40
C GLU A 72 3.78 2.13 -20.05
N VAL A 73 2.63 1.79 -19.48
CA VAL A 73 1.30 2.21 -19.94
C VAL A 73 0.40 2.49 -18.72
N ALA A 74 -0.60 3.33 -18.94
CA ALA A 74 -1.70 3.51 -17.99
C ALA A 74 -2.92 2.73 -18.49
N LEU A 75 -3.25 1.60 -17.83
CA LEU A 75 -4.43 0.79 -18.11
C LEU A 75 -5.57 1.26 -17.20
N MET A 76 -6.61 1.83 -17.78
CA MET A 76 -7.71 2.47 -17.07
C MET A 76 -9.05 1.83 -17.42
N GLY A 77 -9.70 1.23 -16.43
CA GLY A 77 -11.08 0.74 -16.56
C GLY A 77 -12.07 1.90 -16.45
N ILE A 78 -12.94 2.00 -17.42
CA ILE A 78 -13.95 3.07 -17.52
C ILE A 78 -15.35 2.44 -17.42
N ASP A 79 -16.11 2.85 -16.41
CA ASP A 79 -17.53 2.52 -16.35
C ASP A 79 -18.28 3.33 -17.43
N SER A 80 -18.62 2.67 -18.52
CA SER A 80 -19.35 3.26 -19.63
C SER A 80 -20.88 3.08 -19.53
N GLY A 81 -21.37 2.70 -18.33
CA GLY A 81 -22.78 2.56 -18.02
C GLY A 81 -23.23 1.15 -17.65
N GLU A 82 -22.33 0.16 -17.74
CA GLU A 82 -22.60 -1.24 -17.38
C GLU A 82 -21.71 -1.73 -16.20
N GLY A 83 -21.10 -0.79 -15.46
CA GLY A 83 -20.19 -1.07 -14.36
C GLY A 83 -18.71 -1.13 -14.78
N MET A 84 -17.84 -1.39 -13.80
CA MET A 84 -16.41 -1.53 -14.04
C MET A 84 -16.12 -2.67 -15.03
N PRO A 85 -15.17 -2.49 -15.97
CA PRO A 85 -14.71 -3.62 -16.80
C PRO A 85 -14.14 -4.75 -15.94
N VAL A 86 -14.47 -5.99 -16.34
CA VAL A 86 -14.08 -7.20 -15.62
C VAL A 86 -12.95 -7.90 -16.38
N ILE A 87 -11.84 -8.13 -15.72
CA ILE A 87 -10.77 -9.05 -16.17
C ILE A 87 -11.01 -10.40 -15.49
N ASP A 88 -11.37 -11.42 -16.27
CA ASP A 88 -11.60 -12.78 -15.78
C ASP A 88 -10.54 -13.72 -16.36
N ALA A 89 -9.53 -14.03 -15.58
CA ALA A 89 -8.41 -14.81 -16.07
C ALA A 89 -8.67 -16.32 -16.08
N GLY A 90 -9.40 -16.84 -15.10
CA GLY A 90 -9.58 -18.29 -14.93
C GLY A 90 -8.27 -19.08 -14.80
N SER A 91 -7.17 -18.41 -14.48
CA SER A 91 -5.80 -18.95 -14.50
C SER A 91 -5.40 -19.51 -13.13
N ILE A 92 -4.54 -20.53 -13.12
CA ILE A 92 -3.86 -21.03 -11.91
C ILE A 92 -2.64 -20.18 -11.52
N LEU A 93 -2.27 -19.20 -12.36
CA LEU A 93 -1.25 -18.18 -12.10
C LEU A 93 -1.95 -16.84 -11.85
N GLY A 94 -1.27 -15.73 -12.06
CA GLY A 94 -1.87 -14.39 -11.93
C GLY A 94 -2.85 -14.04 -13.05
N SER A 95 -3.69 -13.05 -12.82
CA SER A 95 -4.56 -12.47 -13.84
C SER A 95 -3.85 -11.36 -14.61
N VAL A 96 -3.13 -10.51 -13.89
CA VAL A 96 -2.41 -9.37 -14.45
C VAL A 96 -0.97 -9.43 -14.00
N PHE A 97 -0.05 -9.47 -14.94
CA PHE A 97 1.40 -9.42 -14.68
C PHE A 97 1.92 -8.02 -15.00
N MET A 98 2.46 -7.33 -13.99
CA MET A 98 3.10 -6.01 -14.16
C MET A 98 4.62 -6.19 -14.15
N THR A 99 5.19 -6.31 -15.36
CA THR A 99 6.63 -6.57 -15.55
C THR A 99 7.41 -5.34 -16.03
N ALA A 100 6.71 -4.26 -16.40
CA ALA A 100 7.31 -2.98 -16.76
C ALA A 100 7.16 -1.96 -15.62
N ASN A 101 8.22 -1.18 -15.41
CA ASN A 101 8.19 -0.06 -14.46
C ASN A 101 7.30 1.09 -14.94
N ASN A 102 6.92 1.96 -14.00
CA ASN A 102 6.15 3.19 -14.23
C ASN A 102 4.77 2.95 -14.87
N SER A 103 4.22 1.75 -14.74
CA SER A 103 2.90 1.40 -15.27
C SER A 103 1.79 1.64 -14.26
N GLN A 104 0.57 1.80 -14.77
CA GLN A 104 -0.61 1.99 -13.92
C GLN A 104 -1.71 1.01 -14.30
N ILE A 105 -2.47 0.53 -13.30
CA ILE A 105 -3.72 -0.18 -13.49
C ILE A 105 -4.76 0.34 -12.51
N SER A 106 -5.92 0.75 -13.02
CA SER A 106 -6.98 1.29 -12.17
C SER A 106 -8.38 1.09 -12.74
N GLY A 107 -9.38 0.99 -11.84
CA GLY A 107 -10.78 0.99 -12.23
C GLY A 107 -11.31 -0.36 -12.73
N PHE A 108 -10.67 -1.46 -12.42
CA PHE A 108 -11.08 -2.81 -12.85
C PHE A 108 -11.69 -3.63 -11.72
N LYS A 109 -12.61 -4.49 -12.11
CA LYS A 109 -12.89 -5.71 -11.36
C LYS A 109 -12.02 -6.83 -11.92
N ILE A 110 -11.18 -7.45 -11.07
CA ILE A 110 -10.26 -8.53 -11.45
C ILE A 110 -10.71 -9.79 -10.72
N VAL A 111 -10.97 -10.87 -11.47
CA VAL A 111 -11.45 -12.13 -10.92
C VAL A 111 -10.51 -13.25 -11.33
N ASN A 112 -9.95 -13.93 -10.32
CA ASN A 112 -9.17 -15.14 -10.55
C ASN A 112 -9.50 -16.22 -9.51
N PRO A 113 -10.43 -17.12 -9.82
CA PRO A 113 -10.86 -18.17 -8.88
C PRO A 113 -9.80 -19.25 -8.66
N ASN A 114 -8.67 -19.24 -9.37
CA ASN A 114 -7.67 -20.30 -9.34
C ASN A 114 -6.25 -19.84 -9.00
N GLY A 115 -6.01 -18.53 -8.88
CA GLY A 115 -4.65 -18.00 -8.67
C GLY A 115 -4.66 -16.57 -8.14
N ASP A 116 -3.56 -15.87 -8.37
CA ASP A 116 -3.35 -14.50 -7.92
C ASP A 116 -4.12 -13.48 -8.78
N GLY A 117 -4.41 -12.32 -8.20
CA GLY A 117 -5.07 -11.21 -8.90
C GLY A 117 -4.08 -10.41 -9.74
N ILE A 118 -3.20 -9.67 -9.09
CA ILE A 118 -2.17 -8.85 -9.74
C ILE A 118 -0.79 -9.25 -9.22
N ASP A 119 0.10 -9.67 -10.11
CA ASP A 119 1.49 -9.99 -9.83
C ASP A 119 2.41 -8.87 -10.32
N VAL A 120 3.24 -8.35 -9.44
CA VAL A 120 4.15 -7.25 -9.73
C VAL A 120 5.59 -7.69 -9.53
N THR A 121 6.37 -7.64 -10.60
CA THR A 121 7.82 -7.91 -10.59
C THR A 121 8.61 -6.71 -11.12
N SER A 122 8.07 -5.52 -10.96
CA SER A 122 8.63 -4.26 -11.44
C SER A 122 8.36 -3.13 -10.44
N SER A 123 8.96 -1.98 -10.63
CA SER A 123 8.99 -0.89 -9.66
C SER A 123 8.34 0.40 -10.19
N HIS A 124 7.99 1.32 -9.26
CA HIS A 124 7.40 2.63 -9.57
C HIS A 124 6.01 2.55 -10.22
N ASN A 125 5.26 1.48 -9.97
CA ASN A 125 3.92 1.30 -10.52
C ASN A 125 2.84 1.87 -9.59
N MET A 126 1.66 2.11 -10.17
CA MET A 126 0.45 2.47 -9.42
C MET A 126 -0.66 1.46 -9.68
N ILE A 127 -1.16 0.86 -8.60
CA ILE A 127 -2.30 -0.07 -8.60
C ILE A 127 -3.38 0.58 -7.76
N SER A 128 -4.47 1.05 -8.38
CA SER A 128 -5.43 1.86 -7.64
C SER A 128 -6.88 1.64 -8.03
N ASN A 129 -7.79 1.77 -7.05
CA ASN A 129 -9.24 1.73 -7.26
C ASN A 129 -9.72 0.46 -7.97
N ASN A 130 -9.08 -0.68 -7.76
CA ASN A 130 -9.50 -1.96 -8.30
C ASN A 130 -10.28 -2.77 -7.25
N THR A 131 -11.21 -3.59 -7.72
CA THR A 131 -11.85 -4.64 -6.92
C THR A 131 -11.31 -5.99 -7.36
N ILE A 132 -10.62 -6.70 -6.48
CA ILE A 132 -9.90 -7.91 -6.80
C ILE A 132 -10.48 -9.07 -5.99
N GLU A 133 -10.89 -10.13 -6.67
CA GLU A 133 -11.39 -11.37 -6.10
C GLU A 133 -10.48 -12.51 -6.57
N ALA A 134 -9.63 -13.03 -5.68
CA ALA A 134 -8.63 -14.04 -6.01
C ALA A 134 -8.72 -15.27 -5.08
N CYS A 135 -8.06 -16.35 -5.50
CA CYS A 135 -7.87 -17.56 -4.68
C CYS A 135 -6.45 -17.59 -4.08
N GLY A 136 -5.49 -17.05 -4.78
CA GLY A 136 -4.14 -16.75 -4.30
C GLY A 136 -4.05 -15.37 -3.65
N ALA A 137 -2.92 -14.72 -3.74
CA ALA A 137 -2.78 -13.33 -3.31
C ALA A 137 -3.60 -12.40 -4.23
N ALA A 138 -4.39 -11.48 -3.64
CA ALA A 138 -5.11 -10.53 -4.48
C ALA A 138 -4.14 -9.54 -5.15
N ILE A 139 -3.12 -9.07 -4.43
CA ILE A 139 -2.01 -8.28 -5.00
C ILE A 139 -0.71 -8.83 -4.43
N TYR A 140 0.21 -9.25 -5.30
CA TYR A 140 1.51 -9.79 -4.92
C TYR A 140 2.65 -8.99 -5.53
N LEU A 141 3.53 -8.47 -4.69
CA LEU A 141 4.78 -7.80 -5.08
C LEU A 141 5.96 -8.71 -4.74
N MET A 142 6.79 -9.01 -5.74
CA MET A 142 8.00 -9.80 -5.54
C MET A 142 9.22 -9.05 -6.12
N VAL A 143 10.17 -8.69 -5.25
CA VAL A 143 11.38 -7.94 -5.61
C VAL A 143 11.01 -6.65 -6.37
N SER A 144 10.05 -5.88 -5.78
CA SER A 144 9.36 -4.79 -6.46
C SER A 144 9.24 -3.58 -5.55
N ASP A 145 9.96 -2.51 -5.88
CA ASP A 145 10.15 -1.36 -5.01
C ASP A 145 9.38 -0.13 -5.50
N LYS A 146 9.10 0.78 -4.56
CA LYS A 146 8.55 2.11 -4.86
C LYS A 146 7.23 2.10 -5.61
N ASN A 147 6.44 1.04 -5.42
CA ASN A 147 5.09 0.96 -5.96
C ASN A 147 4.09 1.64 -5.01
N LYS A 148 2.95 2.04 -5.57
CA LYS A 148 1.81 2.58 -4.83
C LYS A 148 0.60 1.71 -5.04
N ILE A 149 0.08 1.14 -3.94
CA ILE A 149 -1.14 0.32 -3.93
C ILE A 149 -2.18 1.11 -3.14
N VAL A 150 -3.17 1.70 -3.84
CA VAL A 150 -4.04 2.72 -3.25
C VAL A 150 -5.52 2.44 -3.51
N ASN A 151 -6.33 2.44 -2.45
CA ASN A 151 -7.79 2.33 -2.53
C ASN A 151 -8.29 1.08 -3.28
N ASN A 152 -7.59 -0.04 -3.18
CA ASN A 152 -8.06 -1.30 -3.75
C ASN A 152 -8.91 -2.07 -2.73
N ASN A 153 -9.87 -2.84 -3.24
CA ASN A 153 -10.62 -3.82 -2.45
C ASN A 153 -10.14 -5.23 -2.82
N ALA A 154 -9.32 -5.81 -1.95
CA ALA A 154 -8.67 -7.10 -2.12
C ALA A 154 -9.43 -8.16 -1.31
N THR A 155 -10.14 -9.07 -1.96
CA THR A 155 -10.89 -10.15 -1.32
C THR A 155 -10.33 -11.50 -1.74
N VAL A 156 -9.97 -12.32 -0.75
CA VAL A 156 -9.55 -13.71 -0.99
C VAL A 156 -10.72 -14.63 -0.68
N ARG A 157 -11.06 -15.50 -1.64
CA ARG A 157 -12.24 -16.38 -1.54
C ARG A 157 -11.91 -17.83 -1.20
N CYS A 158 -10.67 -18.24 -1.25
CA CYS A 158 -10.24 -19.63 -1.05
C CYS A 158 -9.31 -19.75 0.14
N GLN A 159 -9.87 -19.75 1.34
CA GLN A 159 -9.09 -20.10 2.53
C GLN A 159 -8.81 -21.61 2.54
N GLY A 160 -7.53 -21.97 2.70
CA GLY A 160 -7.15 -23.35 3.03
C GLY A 160 -7.08 -24.34 1.87
N VAL A 161 -6.94 -23.89 0.63
CA VAL A 161 -6.51 -24.80 -0.44
C VAL A 161 -5.03 -25.09 -0.21
N MET A 162 -4.79 -26.24 0.41
CA MET A 162 -3.47 -26.69 0.83
C MET A 162 -2.44 -26.66 -0.31
N GLY A 163 -1.42 -25.82 -0.16
CA GLY A 163 -0.07 -26.21 -0.53
C GLY A 163 0.62 -25.50 -1.69
N LEU A 164 0.05 -24.53 -2.42
CA LEU A 164 0.74 -23.95 -3.58
C LEU A 164 0.64 -22.42 -3.73
N LEU A 165 -0.31 -21.76 -3.11
CA LEU A 165 -0.49 -20.32 -3.23
C LEU A 165 -0.65 -19.69 -1.84
N SER A 166 0.02 -18.58 -1.61
CA SER A 166 -0.25 -17.69 -0.52
C SER A 166 -1.65 -17.09 -0.75
N SER A 167 -2.56 -17.23 0.20
CA SER A 167 -3.91 -16.67 0.11
C SER A 167 -3.97 -15.36 0.88
N ASP A 168 -3.16 -14.39 0.45
CA ASP A 168 -3.01 -13.11 1.12
C ASP A 168 -3.79 -11.98 0.41
N GLY A 169 -4.22 -11.00 1.16
CA GLY A 169 -4.87 -9.83 0.58
C GLY A 169 -3.87 -9.00 -0.24
N ILE A 170 -2.87 -8.46 0.43
CA ILE A 170 -1.75 -7.73 -0.21
C ILE A 170 -0.45 -8.28 0.36
N MET A 171 0.39 -8.86 -0.48
CA MET A 171 1.67 -9.44 -0.08
C MET A 171 2.85 -8.71 -0.73
N LEU A 172 3.84 -8.38 0.09
CA LEU A 172 5.15 -7.86 -0.31
C LEU A 172 6.21 -8.88 0.09
N ALA A 173 6.99 -9.35 -0.88
CA ALA A 173 8.13 -10.22 -0.64
C ALA A 173 9.41 -9.59 -1.21
N HIS A 174 10.39 -9.30 -0.35
CA HIS A 174 11.64 -8.63 -0.73
C HIS A 174 11.39 -7.35 -1.54
N SER A 175 10.43 -6.52 -1.07
CA SER A 175 9.91 -5.37 -1.79
C SER A 175 9.90 -4.14 -0.88
N ASP A 176 10.73 -3.15 -1.22
CA ASP A 176 11.07 -2.04 -0.36
C ASP A 176 10.47 -0.71 -0.84
N GLU A 177 10.35 0.25 0.06
CA GLU A 177 9.94 1.63 -0.22
C GLU A 177 8.56 1.75 -0.91
N ASN A 178 7.65 0.77 -0.71
CA ASN A 178 6.30 0.80 -1.26
C ASN A 178 5.33 1.55 -0.33
N ILE A 179 4.26 2.09 -0.91
CA ILE A 179 3.16 2.73 -0.20
C ILE A 179 1.89 1.92 -0.41
N ILE A 180 1.31 1.40 0.69
CA ILE A 180 0.05 0.67 0.71
C ILE A 180 -0.94 1.54 1.48
N GLU A 181 -1.89 2.20 0.78
CA GLU A 181 -2.74 3.23 1.38
C GLU A 181 -4.22 3.05 1.04
N GLY A 182 -5.07 3.14 2.05
CA GLY A 182 -6.52 3.16 1.87
C GLY A 182 -7.13 1.87 1.33
N ASN A 183 -6.40 0.74 1.34
CA ASN A 183 -6.91 -0.52 0.80
C ASN A 183 -7.76 -1.26 1.84
N THR A 184 -8.66 -2.09 1.34
CA THR A 184 -9.35 -3.10 2.13
C THR A 184 -8.86 -4.49 1.75
N ALA A 185 -8.45 -5.29 2.72
CA ALA A 185 -8.04 -6.69 2.54
C ALA A 185 -8.90 -7.60 3.43
N SER A 186 -9.57 -8.58 2.85
CA SER A 186 -10.51 -9.41 3.59
C SER A 186 -10.55 -10.86 3.14
N GLY A 187 -10.91 -11.76 4.07
CA GLY A 187 -11.08 -13.19 3.81
C GLY A 187 -9.76 -13.92 3.54
N ALA A 188 -8.63 -13.32 3.84
CA ALA A 188 -7.30 -13.82 3.54
C ALA A 188 -6.69 -14.62 4.72
N SER A 189 -5.65 -15.39 4.44
CA SER A 189 -4.76 -15.90 5.47
C SER A 189 -4.07 -14.74 6.16
N MET A 190 -3.43 -13.86 5.39
CA MET A 190 -2.89 -12.61 5.90
C MET A 190 -3.51 -11.44 5.13
N GLY A 191 -4.13 -10.49 5.85
CA GLY A 191 -4.74 -9.32 5.21
C GLY A 191 -3.71 -8.50 4.45
N ILE A 192 -2.68 -8.00 5.16
CA ILE A 192 -1.51 -7.35 4.57
C ILE A 192 -0.26 -8.04 5.12
N TYR A 193 0.60 -8.52 4.23
CA TYR A 193 1.79 -9.28 4.62
C TYR A 193 3.08 -8.69 4.04
N LEU A 194 4.05 -8.41 4.91
CA LEU A 194 5.41 -8.00 4.54
C LEU A 194 6.40 -9.11 4.92
N TYR A 195 7.08 -9.65 3.94
CA TYR A 195 8.09 -10.68 4.11
C TYR A 195 9.46 -10.19 3.62
N TYR A 196 10.41 -9.98 4.55
CA TYR A 196 11.71 -9.36 4.26
C TYR A 196 11.61 -8.11 3.39
N SER A 197 10.70 -7.20 3.77
CA SER A 197 10.37 -5.99 3.02
C SER A 197 10.52 -4.77 3.92
N HIS A 198 11.31 -3.79 3.48
CA HIS A 198 11.83 -2.72 4.33
C HIS A 198 11.35 -1.35 3.85
N ASN A 199 11.34 -0.36 4.77
CA ASN A 199 11.04 1.04 4.46
C ASN A 199 9.67 1.24 3.77
N ASN A 200 8.70 0.35 3.98
CA ASN A 200 7.37 0.49 3.42
C ASN A 200 6.46 1.31 4.35
N THR A 201 5.46 1.95 3.77
CA THR A 201 4.42 2.67 4.51
C THR A 201 3.08 1.98 4.30
N ILE A 202 2.48 1.50 5.39
CA ILE A 202 1.16 0.87 5.45
C ILE A 202 0.23 1.84 6.18
N LEU A 203 -0.55 2.61 5.40
CA LEU A 203 -1.31 3.75 5.90
C LEU A 203 -2.80 3.61 5.63
N ASN A 204 -3.62 3.82 6.65
CA ASN A 204 -5.08 3.94 6.52
C ASN A 204 -5.75 2.77 5.79
N ASN A 205 -5.23 1.54 5.95
CA ASN A 205 -5.83 0.34 5.36
C ASN A 205 -6.80 -0.33 6.35
N ALA A 206 -7.68 -1.16 5.80
CA ALA A 206 -8.59 -2.00 6.57
C ALA A 206 -8.30 -3.50 6.30
N ALA A 207 -7.75 -4.20 7.29
CA ALA A 207 -7.59 -5.65 7.30
C ALA A 207 -8.75 -6.25 8.10
N LEU A 208 -9.71 -6.88 7.42
CA LEU A 208 -11.00 -7.26 8.00
C LEU A 208 -11.24 -8.77 7.91
N SER A 209 -11.49 -9.42 9.05
CA SER A 209 -11.88 -10.84 9.10
C SER A 209 -10.92 -11.75 8.34
N ASN A 210 -9.64 -11.59 8.58
CA ASN A 210 -8.56 -12.43 8.07
C ASN A 210 -8.15 -13.47 9.13
N ASP A 211 -7.28 -14.42 8.79
CA ASP A 211 -6.67 -15.23 9.85
C ASP A 211 -5.68 -14.35 10.63
N HIS A 212 -4.82 -13.60 9.96
CA HIS A 212 -3.94 -12.58 10.51
C HIS A 212 -4.25 -11.22 9.86
N GLY A 213 -4.31 -10.14 10.63
CA GLY A 213 -4.67 -8.82 10.10
C GLY A 213 -3.54 -8.21 9.27
N ILE A 214 -2.55 -7.62 9.93
CA ILE A 214 -1.33 -7.06 9.33
C ILE A 214 -0.14 -7.80 9.91
N ALA A 215 0.55 -8.60 9.11
CA ALA A 215 1.68 -9.42 9.53
C ALA A 215 2.99 -8.92 8.89
N ILE A 216 4.03 -8.80 9.70
CA ILE A 216 5.35 -8.34 9.26
C ILE A 216 6.37 -9.35 9.74
N LYS A 217 7.20 -9.89 8.83
CA LYS A 217 8.19 -10.88 9.15
C LYS A 217 9.56 -10.53 8.58
N GLY A 218 10.58 -10.52 9.45
CA GLY A 218 11.96 -10.23 9.06
C GLY A 218 12.17 -8.86 8.41
N SER A 219 11.27 -7.92 8.67
CA SER A 219 11.18 -6.64 7.96
C SER A 219 11.50 -5.47 8.88
N ARG A 220 12.08 -4.39 8.34
CA ARG A 220 12.61 -3.29 9.15
C ARG A 220 12.18 -1.93 8.61
N ASP A 221 12.19 -0.95 9.52
CA ASP A 221 12.01 0.46 9.19
C ASP A 221 10.69 0.76 8.45
N ASN A 222 9.64 -0.06 8.68
CA ASN A 222 8.33 0.16 8.11
C ASN A 222 7.47 1.02 9.04
N ILE A 223 6.53 1.76 8.45
CA ILE A 223 5.54 2.57 9.17
C ILE A 223 4.17 1.92 8.99
N ILE A 224 3.54 1.52 10.10
CA ILE A 224 2.20 0.93 10.15
C ILE A 224 1.32 1.93 10.90
N GLN A 225 0.58 2.74 10.16
CA GLN A 225 -0.11 3.88 10.73
C GLN A 225 -1.56 4.00 10.31
N GLU A 226 -2.43 4.36 11.24
CA GLU A 226 -3.85 4.66 11.00
C GLU A 226 -4.63 3.52 10.33
N ASN A 227 -4.16 2.27 10.48
CA ASN A 227 -4.84 1.10 9.93
C ASN A 227 -5.90 0.57 10.89
N ARG A 228 -6.83 -0.19 10.33
CA ARG A 228 -7.85 -0.92 11.06
C ARG A 228 -7.62 -2.42 10.88
N ALA A 229 -7.25 -3.11 11.95
CA ALA A 229 -7.10 -4.58 11.98
C ALA A 229 -8.23 -5.17 12.84
N ILE A 230 -9.25 -5.72 12.19
CA ILE A 230 -10.52 -6.05 12.87
C ILE A 230 -10.94 -7.50 12.61
N GLY A 231 -11.21 -8.21 13.71
CA GLY A 231 -11.83 -9.54 13.68
C GLY A 231 -10.94 -10.63 13.11
N SER A 232 -9.61 -10.52 13.28
CA SER A 232 -8.68 -11.59 12.90
C SER A 232 -8.78 -12.77 13.84
N LYS A 233 -8.63 -14.00 13.29
CA LYS A 233 -8.68 -15.24 14.10
C LYS A 233 -7.47 -15.40 15.00
N GLU A 234 -6.34 -14.82 14.57
CA GLU A 234 -5.08 -14.77 15.30
C GLU A 234 -4.77 -13.30 15.67
N GLU A 235 -3.62 -12.76 15.32
CA GLU A 235 -3.28 -11.38 15.68
C GLU A 235 -3.86 -10.33 14.72
N GLY A 236 -4.23 -9.17 15.30
CA GLY A 236 -4.55 -7.97 14.53
C GLY A 236 -3.32 -7.39 13.86
N ILE A 237 -2.23 -7.21 14.62
CA ILE A 237 -0.91 -6.80 14.11
C ILE A 237 0.16 -7.74 14.66
N GLY A 238 0.99 -8.31 13.77
CA GLY A 238 2.09 -9.21 14.11
C GLY A 238 3.44 -8.71 13.62
N LEU A 239 4.46 -8.65 14.52
CA LEU A 239 5.86 -8.41 14.18
C LEU A 239 6.66 -9.65 14.56
N LEU A 240 7.18 -10.37 13.57
CA LEU A 240 7.69 -11.72 13.75
C LEU A 240 9.12 -11.88 13.23
N ASN A 241 9.96 -12.62 13.97
CA ASN A 241 11.23 -13.17 13.49
C ASN A 241 12.18 -12.09 12.91
N GLY A 242 12.64 -11.19 13.75
CA GLY A 242 13.69 -10.21 13.43
C GLY A 242 13.18 -8.89 12.84
N CYS A 243 11.94 -8.51 13.13
CA CYS A 243 11.45 -7.17 12.84
C CYS A 243 12.13 -6.14 13.76
N SER A 244 12.61 -5.03 13.19
CA SER A 244 13.26 -3.97 13.97
C SER A 244 13.09 -2.59 13.33
N GLY A 245 13.11 -1.54 14.14
CA GLY A 245 12.99 -0.16 13.67
C GLY A 245 11.61 0.18 13.09
N ASN A 246 10.63 -0.71 13.20
CA ASN A 246 9.29 -0.42 12.69
C ASN A 246 8.54 0.50 13.68
N THR A 247 7.69 1.35 13.11
CA THR A 247 6.79 2.22 13.87
C THR A 247 5.35 1.76 13.67
N VAL A 248 4.68 1.39 14.78
CA VAL A 248 3.27 1.02 14.81
C VAL A 248 2.51 2.09 15.58
N THR A 249 1.70 2.89 14.91
CA THR A 249 1.07 4.05 15.57
C THR A 249 -0.32 4.37 15.05
N LYS A 250 -1.20 4.82 15.94
CA LYS A 250 -2.58 5.26 15.64
C LYS A 250 -3.43 4.20 14.92
N ASN A 251 -3.13 2.92 15.10
CA ASN A 251 -3.95 1.86 14.54
C ASN A 251 -5.11 1.53 15.48
N ASN A 252 -6.25 1.19 14.89
CA ASN A 252 -7.39 0.61 15.59
C ASN A 252 -7.35 -0.92 15.42
N VAL A 253 -7.14 -1.61 16.52
CA VAL A 253 -6.94 -3.07 16.54
C VAL A 253 -8.02 -3.68 17.44
N THR A 254 -9.08 -4.19 16.81
CA THR A 254 -10.33 -4.50 17.52
C THR A 254 -10.82 -5.90 17.28
N GLY A 255 -11.22 -6.62 18.34
CA GLY A 255 -11.94 -7.88 18.27
C GLY A 255 -11.15 -9.05 17.67
N ASN A 256 -9.82 -9.03 17.81
CA ASN A 256 -8.93 -10.09 17.34
C ASN A 256 -8.68 -11.11 18.48
N SER A 257 -8.12 -12.26 18.18
CA SER A 257 -7.65 -13.18 19.23
C SER A 257 -6.51 -12.52 20.02
N ILE A 258 -5.52 -11.96 19.32
CA ILE A 258 -4.45 -11.16 19.91
C ILE A 258 -4.47 -9.79 19.24
N GLY A 259 -4.44 -8.71 20.01
CA GLY A 259 -4.36 -7.36 19.47
C GLY A 259 -3.04 -7.15 18.72
N ILE A 260 -1.93 -7.19 19.46
CA ILE A 260 -0.58 -7.11 18.88
C ILE A 260 0.29 -8.26 19.39
N TYR A 261 1.00 -8.92 18.47
CA TYR A 261 1.95 -9.99 18.78
C TYR A 261 3.35 -9.66 18.29
N LEU A 262 4.33 -9.67 19.21
CA LEU A 262 5.75 -9.53 18.91
C LEU A 262 6.48 -10.81 19.28
N ARG A 263 7.27 -11.35 18.35
CA ARG A 263 8.11 -12.51 18.60
C ARG A 263 9.49 -12.33 17.96
N GLU A 264 10.56 -12.44 18.78
CA GLU A 264 11.94 -12.27 18.32
C GLU A 264 12.13 -10.96 17.52
N SER A 265 11.48 -9.87 17.97
CA SER A 265 11.38 -8.61 17.24
C SER A 265 11.65 -7.43 18.16
N ASN A 266 12.80 -6.76 17.95
CA ASN A 266 13.34 -5.78 18.87
C ASN A 266 13.44 -4.38 18.28
N HIS A 267 13.51 -3.36 19.15
CA HIS A 267 13.72 -1.95 18.76
C HIS A 267 12.64 -1.39 17.83
N ASN A 268 11.41 -1.87 17.97
CA ASN A 268 10.26 -1.27 17.33
C ASN A 268 9.61 -0.24 18.28
N THR A 269 8.88 0.73 17.73
CA THR A 269 8.19 1.76 18.51
C THR A 269 6.69 1.64 18.31
N ILE A 270 5.93 1.38 19.40
CA ILE A 270 4.49 1.08 19.38
C ILE A 270 3.77 2.10 20.28
N TYR A 271 3.00 3.02 19.72
CA TYR A 271 2.36 4.08 20.51
C TYR A 271 1.11 4.65 19.84
N LEU A 272 0.21 5.19 20.63
CA LEU A 272 -1.05 5.79 20.20
C LEU A 272 -1.96 4.81 19.44
N ASN A 273 -1.78 3.52 19.61
CA ASN A 273 -2.70 2.53 19.05
C ASN A 273 -3.86 2.29 20.04
N ASP A 274 -5.00 1.96 19.50
CA ASP A 274 -6.19 1.60 20.27
C ASP A 274 -6.39 0.08 20.16
N PHE A 275 -6.11 -0.66 21.24
CA PHE A 275 -6.33 -2.11 21.35
C PHE A 275 -7.64 -2.34 22.11
N ILE A 276 -8.69 -2.75 21.36
CA ILE A 276 -10.06 -2.76 21.85
C ILE A 276 -10.67 -4.16 21.72
N ASP A 277 -11.18 -4.69 22.85
CA ASP A 277 -11.96 -5.93 22.89
C ASP A 277 -11.27 -7.11 22.20
N ASN A 278 -9.93 -7.17 22.20
CA ASN A 278 -9.20 -8.37 21.78
C ASN A 278 -9.23 -9.39 22.93
N LEU A 279 -9.20 -10.69 22.60
CA LEU A 279 -9.18 -11.71 23.63
C LEU A 279 -7.94 -11.58 24.53
N GLN A 280 -6.82 -11.18 23.92
CA GLN A 280 -5.60 -10.74 24.57
C GLN A 280 -5.07 -9.50 23.84
N ASN A 281 -4.94 -8.35 24.51
CA ASN A 281 -4.57 -7.11 23.82
C ASN A 281 -3.10 -7.10 23.36
N ALA A 282 -2.18 -7.66 24.12
CA ALA A 282 -0.77 -7.72 23.74
C ALA A 282 -0.10 -9.03 24.16
N LEU A 283 0.76 -9.55 23.30
CA LEU A 283 1.66 -10.68 23.57
C LEU A 283 3.04 -10.34 23.02
N SER A 284 4.07 -10.41 23.89
CA SER A 284 5.44 -10.08 23.51
C SER A 284 6.38 -11.18 24.04
N SER A 285 7.13 -11.82 23.14
CA SER A 285 8.05 -12.91 23.47
C SER A 285 9.41 -12.68 22.84
N ASP A 286 10.49 -12.75 23.64
CA ASP A 286 11.87 -12.53 23.20
C ASP A 286 12.03 -11.19 22.44
N SER A 287 11.36 -10.13 22.95
CA SER A 287 11.16 -8.89 22.19
C SER A 287 11.26 -7.65 23.09
N GLU A 288 12.31 -6.86 22.90
CA GLU A 288 12.53 -5.58 23.61
C GLU A 288 12.14 -4.41 22.69
N ASN A 289 11.09 -3.66 23.06
CA ASN A 289 10.49 -2.61 22.24
C ASN A 289 10.13 -1.37 23.08
N ILE A 290 9.90 -0.23 22.40
CA ILE A 290 9.47 1.03 23.00
C ILE A 290 7.95 1.13 22.85
N TRP A 291 7.24 1.30 23.96
CA TRP A 291 5.78 1.30 24.00
C TRP A 291 5.17 2.72 24.23
N HIS A 292 5.92 3.74 23.90
CA HIS A 292 5.48 5.13 23.97
C HIS A 292 6.04 5.95 22.80
N SER A 293 5.50 7.16 22.62
CA SER A 293 5.99 8.09 21.61
C SER A 293 7.48 8.40 21.81
N PRO A 294 8.28 8.50 20.73
CA PRO A 294 9.71 8.78 20.85
C PRO A 294 10.01 10.19 21.36
N GLU A 295 9.05 11.10 21.20
CA GLU A 295 9.12 12.48 21.65
C GLU A 295 7.86 12.84 22.45
N GLN A 296 7.95 13.91 23.22
CA GLN A 296 6.80 14.46 23.91
C GLN A 296 5.75 14.99 22.93
N VAL A 297 4.51 14.61 23.14
CA VAL A 297 3.37 15.00 22.31
C VAL A 297 2.47 15.94 23.09
N SER A 298 1.98 17.00 22.45
CA SER A 298 0.94 17.86 23.02
C SER A 298 -0.43 17.24 22.80
N TYR A 299 -1.21 17.09 23.86
CA TYR A 299 -2.53 16.45 23.85
C TYR A 299 -3.51 17.16 24.78
N SER A 300 -4.76 16.74 24.80
CA SER A 300 -5.79 17.31 25.66
C SER A 300 -6.55 16.22 26.41
N SER A 301 -6.70 16.35 27.70
CA SER A 301 -7.53 15.51 28.56
C SER A 301 -8.44 16.38 29.42
N ALA A 302 -9.73 16.01 29.53
CA ALA A 302 -10.75 16.75 30.31
C ALA A 302 -10.75 18.27 30.04
N GLY A 303 -10.46 18.70 28.80
CA GLY A 303 -10.47 20.11 28.40
C GLY A 303 -9.22 20.91 28.79
N LYS A 304 -8.20 20.26 29.34
CA LYS A 304 -6.89 20.85 29.62
C LYS A 304 -5.86 20.35 28.61
N SER A 305 -4.82 21.15 28.40
CA SER A 305 -3.70 20.77 27.51
C SER A 305 -2.52 20.27 28.31
N TYR A 306 -1.92 19.21 27.86
CA TYR A 306 -0.76 18.56 28.47
C TYR A 306 0.33 18.31 27.41
N THR A 307 1.50 17.93 27.86
CA THR A 307 2.63 17.50 27.02
C THR A 307 3.35 16.37 27.73
N GLY A 308 3.47 15.23 27.08
CA GLY A 308 4.05 14.02 27.66
C GLY A 308 4.41 12.95 26.64
N LEU A 309 5.03 11.89 27.09
CA LEU A 309 5.15 10.65 26.32
C LEU A 309 3.80 9.94 26.36
N LEU A 310 3.35 9.43 25.23
CA LEU A 310 2.06 8.76 25.09
C LEU A 310 2.26 7.32 24.65
N GLY A 311 1.72 6.39 25.43
CA GLY A 311 1.68 4.97 25.10
C GLY A 311 0.48 4.61 24.24
N ASN A 312 -0.21 3.51 24.59
CA ASN A 312 -1.33 2.97 23.84
C ASN A 312 -2.59 2.91 24.72
N TYR A 313 -3.74 2.85 24.08
CA TYR A 313 -5.00 2.56 24.76
C TYR A 313 -5.23 1.04 24.79
N TRP A 314 -5.54 0.51 25.99
CA TRP A 314 -5.81 -0.88 26.27
C TRP A 314 -7.20 -1.00 26.88
N SER A 315 -8.16 -1.61 26.22
CA SER A 315 -9.54 -1.65 26.69
C SER A 315 -9.74 -2.40 28.01
N ASP A 316 -8.80 -3.21 28.41
CA ASP A 316 -8.77 -3.97 29.68
C ASP A 316 -7.86 -3.34 30.75
N TYR A 317 -7.34 -2.12 30.51
CA TYR A 317 -6.57 -1.42 31.52
C TYR A 317 -7.45 -0.90 32.65
N GLU A 318 -7.19 -1.33 33.89
CA GLU A 318 -7.96 -0.98 35.10
C GLU A 318 -7.21 0.00 36.03
N GLY A 319 -6.14 0.64 35.58
CA GLY A 319 -5.38 1.60 36.36
C GLY A 319 -6.13 2.90 36.62
N ASN A 320 -5.63 3.71 37.55
CA ASN A 320 -6.17 5.01 37.89
C ASN A 320 -5.42 6.14 37.16
N ASP A 321 -6.08 7.29 37.05
CA ASP A 321 -5.50 8.56 36.62
C ASP A 321 -5.81 9.59 37.76
N SER A 322 -4.90 9.69 38.72
CA SER A 322 -5.15 10.46 39.95
C SER A 322 -4.96 11.96 39.75
N ASP A 323 -4.16 12.39 38.81
CA ASP A 323 -3.88 13.80 38.51
C ASP A 323 -4.72 14.37 37.36
N GLY A 324 -5.45 13.49 36.65
CA GLY A 324 -6.43 13.87 35.61
C GLY A 324 -5.76 14.29 34.31
N ASP A 325 -4.55 13.79 34.03
CA ASP A 325 -3.83 14.16 32.84
C ASP A 325 -4.22 13.28 31.63
N GLY A 326 -4.93 12.18 31.85
CA GLY A 326 -5.40 11.25 30.80
C GLY A 326 -4.46 10.06 30.55
N LEU A 327 -3.42 9.93 31.39
CA LEU A 327 -2.52 8.78 31.42
C LEU A 327 -2.76 7.97 32.69
N GLY A 328 -2.57 6.67 32.61
CA GLY A 328 -2.64 5.80 33.77
C GLY A 328 -1.42 5.94 34.67
N ASP A 329 -1.65 6.01 35.98
CA ASP A 329 -0.59 6.12 37.01
C ASP A 329 0.28 4.85 37.12
N ALA A 330 -0.19 3.71 36.61
CA ALA A 330 0.51 2.43 36.65
C ALA A 330 0.73 1.88 35.23
N SER A 331 1.84 1.19 35.02
CA SER A 331 2.14 0.56 33.73
C SER A 331 1.11 -0.52 33.38
N TYR A 332 0.82 -0.68 32.11
CA TYR A 332 0.12 -1.85 31.57
C TYR A 332 1.14 -2.94 31.22
N SER A 333 1.08 -4.07 31.89
CA SER A 333 2.01 -5.20 31.69
C SER A 333 1.44 -6.24 30.76
N PHE A 334 2.27 -6.79 29.89
CA PHE A 334 1.92 -7.86 28.96
C PHE A 334 2.22 -9.24 29.52
N GLU A 335 1.72 -10.25 28.83
CA GLU A 335 2.18 -11.62 29.07
C GLU A 335 3.57 -11.80 28.43
N TYR A 336 4.51 -12.40 29.16
CA TYR A 336 5.94 -12.58 28.92
C TYR A 336 6.75 -11.28 29.09
N ASP A 337 7.10 -10.58 28.02
CA ASP A 337 8.08 -9.50 28.06
C ASP A 337 7.47 -8.12 27.71
N GLY A 338 7.70 -7.14 28.58
CA GLY A 338 7.42 -5.76 28.29
C GLY A 338 6.22 -5.16 29.03
N GLN A 339 6.16 -3.86 28.98
CA GLN A 339 5.08 -3.05 29.55
C GLN A 339 4.97 -1.71 28.84
N ASP A 340 3.79 -1.12 28.88
CA ASP A 340 3.53 0.26 28.50
C ASP A 340 3.49 1.11 29.78
N ASP A 341 4.48 1.99 29.95
CA ASP A 341 4.58 2.86 31.14
C ASP A 341 3.73 4.13 31.03
N HIS A 342 3.07 4.37 29.91
CA HIS A 342 2.26 5.55 29.64
C HIS A 342 0.90 5.17 29.03
N PRO A 343 0.16 4.19 29.62
CA PRO A 343 -1.11 3.75 29.05
C PRO A 343 -2.13 4.88 29.01
N LEU A 344 -2.87 4.97 27.94
CA LEU A 344 -3.91 5.99 27.76
C LEU A 344 -5.20 5.57 28.46
N MET A 345 -5.85 6.51 29.14
CA MET A 345 -7.15 6.28 29.81
C MET A 345 -8.34 6.30 28.85
N THR A 346 -8.17 6.87 27.67
CA THR A 346 -9.18 6.93 26.60
C THR A 346 -8.52 6.68 25.24
N PRO A 347 -9.30 6.27 24.23
CA PRO A 347 -8.76 6.10 22.89
C PRO A 347 -7.94 7.28 22.39
N SER A 348 -6.89 7.00 21.63
CA SER A 348 -5.90 7.98 21.19
C SER A 348 -6.51 9.17 20.43
N SER A 349 -7.60 8.95 19.70
CA SER A 349 -8.36 9.98 18.97
C SER A 349 -9.02 11.02 19.87
N ASP A 350 -9.32 10.67 21.14
CA ASP A 350 -9.94 11.58 22.10
C ASP A 350 -8.91 12.56 22.69
N LEU A 351 -7.67 12.14 22.76
CA LEU A 351 -6.55 12.92 23.30
C LEU A 351 -5.92 13.82 22.24
N ILE A 352 -5.76 13.31 21.01
CA ILE A 352 -5.11 14.03 19.92
C ILE A 352 -6.14 14.43 18.86
N LYS A 353 -6.63 15.65 18.98
CA LYS A 353 -7.53 16.21 17.96
C LYS A 353 -6.74 16.63 16.72
N PRO A 354 -7.21 16.29 15.51
CA PRO A 354 -6.57 16.78 14.29
C PRO A 354 -6.52 18.30 14.31
N LYS A 355 -5.35 18.89 14.00
CA LYS A 355 -5.26 20.35 13.81
C LYS A 355 -6.23 20.73 12.71
N MET A 356 -7.29 21.46 13.04
CA MET A 356 -8.16 22.08 12.03
C MET A 356 -7.33 23.12 11.28
N THR A 357 -6.86 22.76 10.10
CA THR A 357 -6.36 23.75 9.16
C THR A 357 -7.58 24.50 8.65
N HIS A 358 -7.77 25.72 9.14
CA HIS A 358 -8.67 26.67 8.49
C HIS A 358 -8.14 26.92 7.07
N LYS A 359 -8.65 26.17 6.09
CA LYS A 359 -8.62 26.64 4.71
C LYS A 359 -9.56 27.84 4.66
N GLY A 360 -8.97 29.03 4.65
CA GLY A 360 -9.68 30.26 4.46
C GLY A 360 -10.53 30.16 3.20
N MET A 361 -11.82 30.46 3.37
CA MET A 361 -12.76 30.73 2.32
C MET A 361 -12.24 31.95 1.54
N VAL A 362 -11.73 31.76 0.35
CA VAL A 362 -11.56 32.85 -0.61
C VAL A 362 -12.93 33.05 -1.22
N ILE A 363 -13.54 34.18 -0.84
CA ILE A 363 -14.67 34.77 -1.53
C ILE A 363 -14.04 35.62 -2.64
N ASP A 364 -14.31 35.21 -3.90
CA ASP A 364 -14.61 36.15 -5.03
C ASP A 364 -15.33 35.37 -6.15
#